data_d0b66955102a09599b38f3916fe572ef
#
_entry.id   d0b66955102a09599b38f3916fe572ef
#
_cell.length_a   1.000
_cell.length_b   1.000
_cell.length_c   1.000
_cell.angle_alpha   90.00
_cell.angle_beta   90.00
_cell.angle_gamma   90.00
#
_symmetry.space_group_name_H-M   'P 1'
#
loop_
_entity.id
_entity.type
_entity.pdbx_description
1 polymer ?
#
loop_
_entity_poly.entity_id
_entity_poly.type
_entity_poly.pdbx_seq_one_letter_code
_entity_poly.pdbx_strand_id
1 'polypeptide(L)'
;MSDRLGPRSQPDPAADLPDSSQALLDAVMALSSDLDLGGVLSRIVASASALTGARYGALGVLGPDESLAEFITTGIDDEERALLGDPPHGRGILGLLIRDPQAIRLHDLTEHALSYGFPEGHPVMRSFLGVPVHIRGTVFGNLYLTEKEGGGDFTDADEHLVIALAQAAGLVIENARAYGLSERRRRWLEAAATLTDTLQPPITSEQALEQIATTARRLSGARAVVVMSMDDDPVLRAVVSDADDEEASIEAAAEALERTGVDTLADPVEVLLEETPGTVAAVLPLRTRLADGGIVVALFGREQQRQRDLDDRELLLSFADHAALAVDRARAVADREEHAVTVDRERIARDLHDVVIQRLFATGMQLRAAALRGGDELSERVEQSVSDLDVMIRDVRATIFGLQHDDTPSLRRDVRSLAGKYAGRLGHSPVVRTVGPVDTAVDEALRVQVLEVLRQALDNVNQHARSTRVEVELAVDVEELQLSVLDDGIGMGPVREHSGLRDVGERARSLGGTLELSPRLPHGLVFRWRVPLVGPEPTRAEA
;
A
#
# COMPACT_ATOMS: atom_id res chain seq x y z
N MET A 1 -58.73 -31.48 43.60
CA MET A 1 -59.27 -30.38 42.79
C MET A 1 -58.18 -29.38 42.67
N SER A 2 -57.43 -29.49 41.58
CA SER A 2 -56.33 -28.57 41.26
C SER A 2 -56.78 -27.65 40.11
N ASP A 3 -56.97 -26.42 40.47
CA ASP A 3 -57.35 -25.37 39.54
C ASP A 3 -56.11 -24.96 38.73
N ARG A 4 -56.08 -25.28 37.44
CA ARG A 4 -55.05 -24.84 36.49
C ARG A 4 -55.39 -23.42 35.99
N LEU A 5 -54.77 -22.43 36.59
CA LEU A 5 -54.74 -21.09 36.00
C LEU A 5 -53.92 -21.13 34.68
N GLY A 6 -54.60 -21.02 33.55
CA GLY A 6 -54.00 -20.82 32.23
C GLY A 6 -53.23 -19.50 32.17
N PRO A 7 -52.25 -19.35 31.27
CA PRO A 7 -51.51 -18.11 31.12
C PRO A 7 -52.46 -16.97 30.70
N ARG A 8 -52.52 -15.92 31.53
CA ARG A 8 -53.20 -14.67 31.17
C ARG A 8 -52.45 -14.07 29.97
N SER A 9 -53.11 -14.02 28.84
CA SER A 9 -52.64 -13.17 27.71
C SER A 9 -52.51 -11.75 28.25
N GLN A 10 -51.33 -11.18 28.15
CA GLN A 10 -51.12 -9.76 28.35
C GLN A 10 -51.97 -9.03 27.28
N PRO A 11 -52.73 -8.00 27.62
CA PRO A 11 -53.48 -7.22 26.64
C PRO A 11 -52.43 -6.56 25.69
N ASP A 12 -52.69 -6.68 24.40
CA ASP A 12 -51.90 -6.00 23.38
C ASP A 12 -52.10 -4.47 23.55
N PRO A 13 -51.09 -3.72 23.96
CA PRO A 13 -51.22 -2.28 24.22
C PRO A 13 -51.57 -1.47 22.97
N ALA A 14 -51.55 -2.08 21.77
CA ALA A 14 -51.88 -1.43 20.50
C ALA A 14 -53.37 -1.51 20.15
N ALA A 15 -54.17 -2.32 20.84
CA ALA A 15 -55.57 -2.60 20.45
C ALA A 15 -56.58 -1.42 20.68
N ASP A 16 -56.16 -0.34 21.35
CA ASP A 16 -57.03 0.82 21.67
C ASP A 16 -56.55 2.15 21.03
N LEU A 17 -55.56 2.13 20.09
CA LEU A 17 -55.07 3.34 19.44
C LEU A 17 -55.95 3.71 18.22
N PRO A 18 -56.16 5.03 17.91
CA PRO A 18 -56.77 5.46 16.65
C PRO A 18 -56.01 4.89 15.44
N ASP A 19 -56.70 4.56 14.36
CA ASP A 19 -56.11 3.93 13.16
C ASP A 19 -54.85 4.65 12.66
N SER A 20 -54.81 5.99 12.73
CA SER A 20 -53.63 6.79 12.36
C SER A 20 -52.43 6.61 13.29
N SER A 21 -52.68 6.40 14.60
CA SER A 21 -51.61 6.16 15.57
C SER A 21 -51.04 4.75 15.44
N GLN A 22 -51.88 3.77 15.11
CA GLN A 22 -51.47 2.42 14.81
C GLN A 22 -50.58 2.37 13.57
N ALA A 23 -51.03 3.03 12.47
CA ALA A 23 -50.28 3.13 11.23
C ALA A 23 -48.90 3.81 11.42
N LEU A 24 -48.83 4.85 12.26
CA LEU A 24 -47.57 5.51 12.60
C LEU A 24 -46.65 4.56 13.37
N LEU A 25 -47.16 3.83 14.35
CA LEU A 25 -46.38 2.86 15.14
C LEU A 25 -45.82 1.75 14.23
N ASP A 26 -46.62 1.22 13.33
CA ASP A 26 -46.24 0.19 12.37
C ASP A 26 -45.15 0.71 11.44
N ALA A 27 -45.27 1.97 10.94
CA ALA A 27 -44.26 2.63 10.13
C ALA A 27 -42.94 2.77 10.89
N VAL A 28 -42.94 3.25 12.13
CA VAL A 28 -41.73 3.40 12.97
C VAL A 28 -41.08 2.05 13.26
N MET A 29 -41.89 1.00 13.55
CA MET A 29 -41.35 -0.35 13.72
C MET A 29 -40.70 -0.89 12.43
N ALA A 30 -41.32 -0.66 11.29
CA ALA A 30 -40.75 -1.04 9.99
C ALA A 30 -39.42 -0.33 9.70
N LEU A 31 -39.26 0.95 10.08
CA LEU A 31 -37.99 1.69 9.96
C LEU A 31 -36.88 1.06 10.79
N SER A 32 -37.22 0.56 11.99
CA SER A 32 -36.22 0.01 12.92
C SER A 32 -35.73 -1.40 12.55
N SER A 33 -36.32 -2.05 11.56
CA SER A 33 -35.98 -3.42 11.15
C SER A 33 -34.75 -3.55 10.27
N ASP A 34 -34.24 -2.45 9.73
CA ASP A 34 -33.06 -2.41 8.86
C ASP A 34 -31.95 -1.59 9.50
N LEU A 35 -30.72 -2.03 9.29
CA LEU A 35 -29.51 -1.34 9.75
C LEU A 35 -28.75 -0.68 8.60
N ASP A 36 -29.17 -0.92 7.34
CA ASP A 36 -28.60 -0.24 6.17
C ASP A 36 -29.21 1.14 6.02
N LEU A 37 -28.37 2.18 5.97
CA LEU A 37 -28.82 3.57 5.89
C LEU A 37 -29.69 3.83 4.66
N GLY A 38 -29.26 3.36 3.47
CA GLY A 38 -30.03 3.56 2.24
C GLY A 38 -31.41 2.91 2.29
N GLY A 39 -31.49 1.71 2.83
CA GLY A 39 -32.77 1.02 3.06
C GLY A 39 -33.66 1.75 4.06
N VAL A 40 -33.08 2.28 5.14
CA VAL A 40 -33.81 3.12 6.12
C VAL A 40 -34.39 4.37 5.47
N LEU A 41 -33.56 5.13 4.71
CA LEU A 41 -33.98 6.36 4.05
C LEU A 41 -35.10 6.12 3.03
N SER A 42 -34.99 5.06 2.23
CA SER A 42 -36.03 4.67 1.26
C SER A 42 -37.36 4.32 1.96
N ARG A 43 -37.30 3.62 3.09
CA ARG A 43 -38.49 3.28 3.86
C ARG A 43 -39.14 4.48 4.54
N ILE A 44 -38.37 5.45 5.00
CA ILE A 44 -38.92 6.71 5.55
C ILE A 44 -39.78 7.37 4.51
N VAL A 45 -39.28 7.52 3.26
CA VAL A 45 -40.03 8.15 2.18
C VAL A 45 -41.30 7.37 1.83
N ALA A 46 -41.18 6.04 1.68
CA ALA A 46 -42.31 5.18 1.37
C ALA A 46 -43.39 5.21 2.47
N SER A 47 -42.98 5.15 3.76
CA SER A 47 -43.89 5.21 4.90
C SER A 47 -44.61 6.56 4.99
N ALA A 48 -43.89 7.67 4.79
CA ALA A 48 -44.50 9.01 4.76
C ALA A 48 -45.53 9.15 3.65
N SER A 49 -45.23 8.67 2.43
CA SER A 49 -46.14 8.67 1.30
C SER A 49 -47.38 7.85 1.58
N ALA A 50 -47.23 6.63 2.11
CA ALA A 50 -48.33 5.74 2.45
C ALA A 50 -49.25 6.31 3.55
N LEU A 51 -48.65 6.91 4.61
CA LEU A 51 -49.43 7.51 5.71
C LEU A 51 -50.29 8.70 5.30
N THR A 52 -49.84 9.46 4.30
CA THR A 52 -50.49 10.69 3.85
C THR A 52 -51.26 10.52 2.56
N GLY A 53 -51.14 9.39 1.86
CA GLY A 53 -51.65 9.21 0.52
C GLY A 53 -50.96 10.15 -0.48
N ALA A 54 -49.67 10.43 -0.30
CA ALA A 54 -48.88 11.18 -1.28
C ALA A 54 -48.49 10.27 -2.44
N ARG A 55 -48.74 10.71 -3.70
CA ARG A 55 -48.34 9.97 -4.90
C ARG A 55 -46.84 9.96 -5.07
N TYR A 56 -46.16 11.07 -4.77
CA TYR A 56 -44.71 11.21 -4.87
C TYR A 56 -44.16 11.63 -3.53
N GLY A 57 -43.06 10.99 -3.17
CA GLY A 57 -42.26 11.31 -1.98
C GLY A 57 -40.80 11.44 -2.30
N ALA A 58 -40.10 12.33 -1.59
CA ALA A 58 -38.67 12.44 -1.69
C ALA A 58 -38.03 12.81 -0.34
N LEU A 59 -36.82 12.37 -0.11
CA LEU A 59 -35.96 12.80 1.00
C LEU A 59 -34.66 13.36 0.44
N GLY A 60 -34.46 14.66 0.65
CA GLY A 60 -33.21 15.32 0.34
C GLY A 60 -32.29 15.32 1.56
N VAL A 61 -31.14 14.65 1.46
CA VAL A 61 -30.11 14.61 2.51
C VAL A 61 -29.15 15.77 2.30
N LEU A 62 -28.82 16.50 3.37
CA LEU A 62 -27.92 17.66 3.30
C LEU A 62 -26.47 17.22 3.49
N GLY A 63 -25.58 17.77 2.64
CA GLY A 63 -24.14 17.69 2.78
C GLY A 63 -23.57 18.72 3.76
N PRO A 64 -22.25 18.71 4.02
CA PRO A 64 -21.59 19.63 4.93
C PRO A 64 -21.69 21.12 4.52
N ASP A 65 -21.88 21.40 3.24
CA ASP A 65 -22.04 22.74 2.63
C ASP A 65 -23.50 23.19 2.52
N GLU A 66 -24.42 22.50 3.21
CA GLU A 66 -25.87 22.70 3.14
C GLU A 66 -26.45 22.49 1.72
N SER A 67 -25.70 21.91 0.80
CA SER A 67 -26.22 21.45 -0.49
C SER A 67 -26.88 20.07 -0.36
N LEU A 68 -27.68 19.70 -1.35
CA LEU A 68 -28.25 18.35 -1.43
C LEU A 68 -27.16 17.35 -1.84
N ALA A 69 -26.77 16.49 -0.92
CA ALA A 69 -25.79 15.43 -1.15
C ALA A 69 -26.43 14.18 -1.76
N GLU A 70 -27.65 13.84 -1.33
CA GLU A 70 -28.38 12.66 -1.80
C GLU A 70 -29.88 12.99 -1.93
N PHE A 71 -30.56 12.35 -2.88
CA PHE A 71 -31.98 12.57 -3.12
C PHE A 71 -32.68 11.24 -3.40
N ILE A 72 -33.41 10.75 -2.40
CA ILE A 72 -34.14 9.48 -2.44
C ILE A 72 -35.58 9.75 -2.80
N THR A 73 -36.13 9.04 -3.77
CA THR A 73 -37.52 9.29 -4.27
C THR A 73 -38.36 8.01 -4.22
N THR A 74 -39.65 8.18 -4.11
CA THR A 74 -40.67 7.13 -4.30
C THR A 74 -41.80 7.65 -5.16
N GLY A 75 -42.50 6.77 -5.88
CA GLY A 75 -43.58 7.09 -6.78
C GLY A 75 -43.17 7.46 -8.21
N ILE A 76 -41.87 7.63 -8.48
CA ILE A 76 -41.28 7.85 -9.81
C ILE A 76 -40.55 6.55 -10.18
N ASP A 77 -40.90 5.98 -11.34
CA ASP A 77 -40.21 4.77 -11.81
C ASP A 77 -38.83 5.07 -12.40
N ASP A 78 -38.04 3.98 -12.68
CA ASP A 78 -36.67 4.13 -13.16
C ASP A 78 -36.59 4.73 -14.58
N GLU A 79 -37.61 4.53 -15.42
CA GLU A 79 -37.69 5.10 -16.77
C GLU A 79 -37.99 6.59 -16.69
N GLU A 80 -38.95 7.00 -15.85
CA GLU A 80 -39.24 8.39 -15.57
C GLU A 80 -38.05 9.12 -14.94
N ARG A 81 -37.35 8.45 -13.99
CA ARG A 81 -36.16 9.01 -13.36
C ARG A 81 -35.01 9.27 -14.34
N ALA A 82 -34.78 8.36 -15.30
CA ALA A 82 -33.75 8.53 -16.33
C ALA A 82 -34.03 9.74 -17.24
N LEU A 83 -35.29 10.14 -17.41
CA LEU A 83 -35.72 11.32 -18.20
C LEU A 83 -35.58 12.64 -17.43
N LEU A 84 -35.57 12.60 -16.09
CA LEU A 84 -35.55 13.82 -15.25
C LEU A 84 -34.16 14.46 -15.13
N GLY A 85 -33.10 13.78 -15.51
CA GLY A 85 -31.72 14.27 -15.43
C GLY A 85 -31.18 14.37 -14.01
N ASP A 86 -30.31 15.34 -13.77
CA ASP A 86 -29.62 15.50 -12.47
C ASP A 86 -30.57 15.81 -11.31
N PRO A 87 -30.30 15.33 -10.09
CA PRO A 87 -31.06 15.65 -8.89
C PRO A 87 -31.17 17.17 -8.65
N PRO A 88 -32.22 17.64 -7.98
CA PRO A 88 -32.39 19.07 -7.72
C PRO A 88 -31.25 19.61 -6.84
N HIS A 89 -30.77 20.82 -7.15
CA HIS A 89 -29.67 21.47 -6.44
C HIS A 89 -30.11 22.30 -5.21
N GLY A 90 -31.26 21.99 -4.59
CA GLY A 90 -31.75 22.70 -3.41
C GLY A 90 -32.15 24.15 -3.65
N ARG A 91 -32.61 24.49 -4.86
CA ARG A 91 -33.16 25.80 -5.20
C ARG A 91 -34.70 25.83 -5.04
N GLY A 92 -35.26 27.02 -5.01
CA GLY A 92 -36.72 27.17 -4.92
C GLY A 92 -37.30 26.80 -3.56
N ILE A 93 -38.39 26.08 -3.55
CA ILE A 93 -39.09 25.65 -2.32
C ILE A 93 -38.27 24.60 -1.56
N LEU A 94 -37.54 23.73 -2.25
CA LEU A 94 -36.63 22.80 -1.61
C LEU A 94 -35.55 23.54 -0.81
N GLY A 95 -35.00 24.62 -1.35
CA GLY A 95 -34.02 25.47 -0.67
C GLY A 95 -34.63 26.34 0.45
N LEU A 96 -35.95 26.57 0.46
CA LEU A 96 -36.58 27.26 1.56
C LEU A 96 -36.52 26.45 2.85
N LEU A 97 -36.84 25.17 2.80
CA LEU A 97 -36.72 24.23 3.95
C LEU A 97 -35.30 24.05 4.44
N ILE A 98 -34.30 24.29 3.59
CA ILE A 98 -32.89 24.26 4.02
C ILE A 98 -32.57 25.52 4.87
N ARG A 99 -33.06 26.69 4.44
CA ARG A 99 -32.76 27.97 5.11
C ARG A 99 -33.65 28.24 6.32
N ASP A 100 -34.93 27.84 6.25
CA ASP A 100 -35.91 27.94 7.33
C ASP A 100 -36.57 26.58 7.54
N PRO A 101 -35.99 25.76 8.46
CA PRO A 101 -36.38 24.36 8.65
C PRO A 101 -37.68 24.23 9.45
N GLN A 102 -38.78 24.73 8.89
CA GLN A 102 -40.13 24.60 9.43
C GLN A 102 -41.00 23.80 8.47
N ALA A 103 -41.98 23.07 8.97
CA ALA A 103 -42.94 22.37 8.13
C ALA A 103 -43.68 23.38 7.24
N ILE A 104 -43.79 23.07 5.97
CA ILE A 104 -44.47 23.92 4.95
C ILE A 104 -45.50 23.08 4.24
N ARG A 105 -46.72 23.60 4.17
CA ARG A 105 -47.84 23.01 3.43
C ARG A 105 -48.37 24.01 2.41
N LEU A 106 -48.48 23.58 1.13
CA LEU A 106 -48.94 24.43 0.04
C LEU A 106 -50.05 23.73 -0.72
N HIS A 107 -51.07 24.51 -1.11
CA HIS A 107 -52.14 24.09 -2.01
C HIS A 107 -51.60 23.83 -3.42
N ASP A 108 -50.86 24.78 -3.94
CA ASP A 108 -50.24 24.70 -5.26
C ASP A 108 -48.78 25.19 -5.20
N LEU A 109 -47.84 24.23 -5.43
CA LEU A 109 -46.41 24.50 -5.47
C LEU A 109 -46.04 25.48 -6.60
N THR A 110 -46.78 25.48 -7.69
CA THR A 110 -46.48 26.29 -8.87
C THR A 110 -46.81 27.77 -8.66
N GLU A 111 -47.73 28.10 -7.75
CA GLU A 111 -48.14 29.47 -7.42
C GLU A 111 -47.23 30.15 -6.39
N HIS A 112 -46.33 29.40 -5.74
CA HIS A 112 -45.47 29.97 -4.70
C HIS A 112 -44.39 30.87 -5.32
N ALA A 113 -44.14 32.04 -4.71
CA ALA A 113 -43.20 33.06 -5.20
C ALA A 113 -41.76 32.57 -5.43
N LEU A 114 -41.34 31.51 -4.74
CA LEU A 114 -40.02 30.88 -4.87
C LEU A 114 -40.04 29.64 -5.79
N SER A 115 -41.18 29.36 -6.47
CA SER A 115 -41.23 28.23 -7.40
C SER A 115 -40.38 28.54 -8.63
N TYR A 116 -39.50 27.60 -9.01
CA TYR A 116 -38.70 27.67 -10.23
C TYR A 116 -39.32 26.91 -11.41
N GLY A 117 -40.51 26.29 -11.19
CA GLY A 117 -41.13 25.38 -12.15
C GLY A 117 -40.43 23.99 -12.12
N PHE A 118 -40.83 23.17 -13.08
CA PHE A 118 -40.33 21.81 -13.24
C PHE A 118 -39.52 21.67 -14.53
N PRO A 119 -38.50 20.80 -14.57
CA PRO A 119 -37.81 20.45 -15.82
C PRO A 119 -38.78 19.85 -16.85
N GLU A 120 -38.39 19.87 -18.13
CA GLU A 120 -39.14 19.22 -19.20
C GLU A 120 -39.26 17.71 -18.93
N GLY A 121 -40.48 17.17 -19.01
CA GLY A 121 -40.77 15.76 -18.70
C GLY A 121 -41.07 15.47 -17.22
N HIS A 122 -40.88 16.43 -16.31
CA HIS A 122 -41.20 16.24 -14.91
C HIS A 122 -42.73 16.25 -14.68
N PRO A 123 -43.27 15.31 -13.86
CA PRO A 123 -44.68 15.36 -13.47
C PRO A 123 -45.02 16.72 -12.85
N VAL A 124 -46.15 17.30 -13.23
CA VAL A 124 -46.63 18.52 -12.58
C VAL A 124 -47.11 18.16 -11.18
N MET A 125 -46.55 18.83 -10.17
CA MET A 125 -46.88 18.63 -8.77
C MET A 125 -47.50 19.90 -8.20
N ARG A 126 -48.65 19.78 -7.55
CA ARG A 126 -49.41 20.89 -6.99
C ARG A 126 -49.43 20.86 -5.48
N SER A 127 -50.20 19.97 -4.88
CA SER A 127 -50.23 19.89 -3.42
C SER A 127 -48.87 19.43 -2.85
N PHE A 128 -48.41 20.11 -1.81
CA PHE A 128 -47.08 19.93 -1.25
C PHE A 128 -47.10 19.95 0.28
N LEU A 129 -46.33 19.04 0.86
CA LEU A 129 -45.98 19.02 2.28
C LEU A 129 -44.50 18.76 2.42
N GLY A 130 -43.77 19.72 2.98
CA GLY A 130 -42.33 19.61 3.29
C GLY A 130 -42.09 19.60 4.80
N VAL A 131 -41.31 18.66 5.31
CA VAL A 131 -41.03 18.54 6.74
C VAL A 131 -39.54 18.28 6.95
N PRO A 132 -38.83 19.05 7.82
CA PRO A 132 -37.44 18.81 8.11
C PRO A 132 -37.25 17.57 9.00
N VAL A 133 -36.22 16.80 8.71
CA VAL A 133 -35.76 15.67 9.52
C VAL A 133 -34.55 16.10 10.36
N HIS A 134 -34.64 16.03 11.67
CA HIS A 134 -33.59 16.47 12.58
C HIS A 134 -32.89 15.28 13.24
N ILE A 135 -31.55 15.38 13.37
CA ILE A 135 -30.74 14.49 14.18
C ILE A 135 -30.01 15.36 15.21
N ARG A 136 -30.22 15.11 16.50
CA ARG A 136 -29.62 15.86 17.63
C ARG A 136 -29.79 17.39 17.50
N GLY A 137 -30.90 17.83 16.96
CA GLY A 137 -31.20 19.26 16.78
C GLY A 137 -30.60 19.90 15.53
N THR A 138 -29.83 19.18 14.73
CA THR A 138 -29.34 19.63 13.44
C THR A 138 -30.22 19.06 12.33
N VAL A 139 -30.47 19.85 11.27
CA VAL A 139 -31.22 19.37 10.10
C VAL A 139 -30.34 18.38 9.33
N PHE A 140 -30.81 17.15 9.25
CA PHE A 140 -30.19 16.09 8.46
C PHE A 140 -30.62 16.15 7.01
N GLY A 141 -31.87 16.51 6.77
CA GLY A 141 -32.47 16.55 5.46
C GLY A 141 -33.91 16.98 5.53
N ASN A 142 -34.57 17.01 4.38
CA ASN A 142 -35.98 17.40 4.29
C ASN A 142 -36.78 16.35 3.55
N LEU A 143 -37.93 15.99 4.12
CA LEU A 143 -38.90 15.09 3.53
C LEU A 143 -39.92 15.92 2.72
N TYR A 144 -40.16 15.57 1.48
CA TYR A 144 -41.04 16.22 0.55
C TYR A 144 -42.10 15.25 0.08
N LEU A 145 -43.36 15.63 0.17
CA LEU A 145 -44.53 14.86 -0.26
C LEU A 145 -45.37 15.70 -1.19
N THR A 146 -45.78 15.12 -2.32
CA THR A 146 -46.54 15.85 -3.32
C THR A 146 -47.66 15.00 -3.90
N GLU A 147 -48.64 15.66 -4.49
CA GLU A 147 -49.81 15.07 -5.16
C GLU A 147 -50.57 14.11 -4.24
N LYS A 148 -51.36 14.69 -3.30
CA LYS A 148 -52.23 13.88 -2.44
C LYS A 148 -53.27 13.14 -3.27
N GLU A 149 -53.35 11.83 -3.08
CA GLU A 149 -54.33 10.98 -3.74
C GLU A 149 -55.77 11.49 -3.50
N GLY A 150 -56.62 11.41 -4.53
CA GLY A 150 -57.99 11.97 -4.49
C GLY A 150 -58.08 13.46 -4.81
N GLY A 151 -56.97 14.14 -5.12
CA GLY A 151 -56.94 15.53 -5.64
C GLY A 151 -57.20 16.61 -4.58
N GLY A 152 -56.96 16.29 -3.30
CA GLY A 152 -57.08 17.22 -2.17
C GLY A 152 -55.78 17.80 -1.70
N ASP A 153 -55.84 18.71 -0.71
CA ASP A 153 -54.70 19.25 -0.01
C ASP A 153 -54.23 18.34 1.13
N PHE A 154 -52.96 18.45 1.50
CA PHE A 154 -52.50 17.86 2.77
C PHE A 154 -53.17 18.59 3.93
N THR A 155 -53.63 17.81 4.91
CA THR A 155 -54.34 18.32 6.09
C THR A 155 -53.39 18.61 7.25
N ASP A 156 -53.84 19.31 8.30
CA ASP A 156 -53.09 19.47 9.55
C ASP A 156 -52.77 18.11 10.20
N ALA A 157 -53.66 17.12 10.05
CA ALA A 157 -53.39 15.76 10.54
C ALA A 157 -52.26 15.07 9.78
N ASP A 158 -52.18 15.24 8.45
CA ASP A 158 -51.07 14.72 7.64
C ASP A 158 -49.75 15.36 8.08
N GLU A 159 -49.72 16.68 8.26
CA GLU A 159 -48.54 17.41 8.73
C GLU A 159 -48.05 16.92 10.08
N HIS A 160 -48.94 16.76 11.07
CA HIS A 160 -48.59 16.25 12.38
C HIS A 160 -48.08 14.80 12.32
N LEU A 161 -48.67 13.94 11.49
CA LEU A 161 -48.19 12.57 11.29
C LEU A 161 -46.78 12.51 10.69
N VAL A 162 -46.51 13.33 9.67
CA VAL A 162 -45.18 13.37 9.04
C VAL A 162 -44.15 13.98 9.95
N ILE A 163 -44.48 15.00 10.75
CA ILE A 163 -43.59 15.54 11.79
C ILE A 163 -43.23 14.46 12.81
N ALA A 164 -44.19 13.70 13.29
CA ALA A 164 -43.93 12.62 14.24
C ALA A 164 -43.06 11.50 13.63
N LEU A 165 -43.33 11.14 12.37
CA LEU A 165 -42.51 10.18 11.63
C LEU A 165 -41.07 10.70 11.42
N ALA A 166 -40.92 11.99 11.05
CA ALA A 166 -39.61 12.63 10.84
C ALA A 166 -38.77 12.66 12.14
N GLN A 167 -39.42 12.88 13.28
CA GLN A 167 -38.75 12.83 14.58
C GLN A 167 -38.28 11.40 14.92
N ALA A 168 -39.11 10.39 14.70
CA ALA A 168 -38.74 8.99 14.89
C ALA A 168 -37.65 8.57 13.89
N ALA A 169 -37.77 8.98 12.64
CA ALA A 169 -36.80 8.74 11.58
C ALA A 169 -35.41 9.26 11.93
N GLY A 170 -35.31 10.45 12.52
CA GLY A 170 -34.05 11.01 12.97
C GLY A 170 -33.27 10.08 13.92
N LEU A 171 -33.95 9.45 14.86
CA LEU A 171 -33.34 8.49 15.78
C LEU A 171 -32.89 7.20 15.06
N VAL A 172 -33.71 6.71 14.11
CA VAL A 172 -33.38 5.48 13.36
C VAL A 172 -32.18 5.72 12.43
N ILE A 173 -32.15 6.88 11.75
CA ILE A 173 -31.01 7.30 10.90
C ILE A 173 -29.72 7.40 11.72
N GLU A 174 -29.80 8.01 12.92
CA GLU A 174 -28.66 8.11 13.82
C GLU A 174 -28.11 6.74 14.20
N ASN A 175 -29.00 5.82 14.55
CA ASN A 175 -28.62 4.44 14.91
C ASN A 175 -28.02 3.69 13.70
N ALA A 176 -28.60 3.81 12.51
CA ALA A 176 -28.06 3.18 11.29
C ALA A 176 -26.68 3.73 10.91
N ARG A 177 -26.46 5.05 11.03
CA ARG A 177 -25.14 5.67 10.83
C ARG A 177 -24.12 5.18 11.84
N ALA A 178 -24.48 5.16 13.14
CA ALA A 178 -23.59 4.68 14.19
C ALA A 178 -23.22 3.20 14.00
N TYR A 179 -24.19 2.38 13.60
CA TYR A 179 -23.97 0.98 13.28
C TYR A 179 -23.06 0.82 12.07
N GLY A 180 -23.34 1.53 10.97
CA GLY A 180 -22.52 1.49 9.77
C GLY A 180 -21.06 1.88 10.02
N LEU A 181 -20.82 2.95 10.81
CA LEU A 181 -19.50 3.37 11.23
C LEU A 181 -18.81 2.29 12.08
N SER A 182 -19.51 1.73 13.07
CA SER A 182 -18.98 0.67 13.94
C SER A 182 -18.59 -0.57 13.13
N GLU A 183 -19.43 -0.96 12.16
CA GLU A 183 -19.18 -2.11 11.28
C GLU A 183 -18.01 -1.87 10.31
N ARG A 184 -17.91 -0.65 9.76
CA ARG A 184 -16.72 -0.26 8.98
C ARG A 184 -15.46 -0.32 9.82
N ARG A 185 -15.48 0.28 11.02
CA ARG A 185 -14.33 0.26 11.94
C ARG A 185 -13.94 -1.16 12.33
N ARG A 186 -14.90 -2.03 12.58
CA ARG A 186 -14.66 -3.46 12.88
C ARG A 186 -13.93 -4.14 11.72
N ARG A 187 -14.41 -3.96 10.47
CA ARG A 187 -13.77 -4.55 9.27
C ARG A 187 -12.33 -4.07 9.09
N TRP A 188 -12.05 -2.80 9.32
CA TRP A 188 -10.70 -2.25 9.26
C TRP A 188 -9.78 -2.85 10.33
N LEU A 189 -10.24 -2.98 11.56
CA LEU A 189 -9.47 -3.58 12.66
C LEU A 189 -9.21 -5.07 12.43
N GLU A 190 -10.20 -5.82 11.96
CA GLU A 190 -10.04 -7.24 11.61
C GLU A 190 -9.02 -7.44 10.48
N ALA A 191 -9.06 -6.59 9.47
CA ALA A 191 -8.09 -6.65 8.38
C ALA A 191 -6.67 -6.27 8.84
N ALA A 192 -6.53 -5.26 9.70
CA ALA A 192 -5.25 -4.90 10.29
C ALA A 192 -4.67 -6.04 11.15
N ALA A 193 -5.51 -6.72 11.94
CA ALA A 193 -5.11 -7.90 12.69
C ALA A 193 -4.68 -9.06 11.77
N THR A 194 -5.45 -9.31 10.71
CA THR A 194 -5.14 -10.36 9.72
C THR A 194 -3.83 -10.07 9.00
N LEU A 195 -3.52 -8.81 8.67
CA LEU A 195 -2.23 -8.43 8.09
C LEU A 195 -1.07 -8.84 9.00
N THR A 196 -1.19 -8.62 10.31
CA THR A 196 -0.15 -8.99 11.28
C THR A 196 0.14 -10.49 11.27
N ASP A 197 -0.88 -11.32 11.05
CA ASP A 197 -0.72 -12.79 10.96
C ASP A 197 -0.23 -13.24 9.58
N THR A 198 -0.62 -12.55 8.51
CA THR A 198 -0.26 -12.91 7.13
C THR A 198 1.17 -12.49 6.79
N LEU A 199 1.65 -11.38 7.38
CA LEU A 199 3.00 -10.84 7.17
C LEU A 199 4.06 -11.54 8.04
N GLN A 200 3.92 -12.84 8.32
CA GLN A 200 4.93 -13.62 9.04
C GLN A 200 5.92 -14.29 8.06
N PRO A 201 7.19 -14.44 8.43
CA PRO A 201 8.18 -15.16 7.61
C PRO A 201 7.71 -16.59 7.26
N PRO A 202 8.03 -17.11 6.06
CA PRO A 202 8.87 -16.49 5.05
C PRO A 202 8.07 -15.62 4.06
N ILE A 203 8.02 -14.32 4.28
CA ILE A 203 7.42 -13.37 3.33
C ILE A 203 8.47 -12.35 2.90
N THR A 204 8.51 -12.00 1.61
CA THR A 204 9.37 -10.93 1.12
C THR A 204 8.76 -9.55 1.39
N SER A 205 9.60 -8.50 1.44
CA SER A 205 9.11 -7.12 1.58
C SER A 205 8.13 -6.74 0.48
N GLU A 206 8.36 -7.18 -0.76
CA GLU A 206 7.48 -6.94 -1.90
C GLU A 206 6.10 -7.58 -1.71
N GLN A 207 6.07 -8.86 -1.31
CA GLN A 207 4.80 -9.55 -1.01
C GLN A 207 4.04 -8.90 0.15
N ALA A 208 4.76 -8.39 1.16
CA ALA A 208 4.14 -7.68 2.28
C ALA A 208 3.46 -6.38 1.82
N LEU A 209 4.13 -5.59 0.98
CA LEU A 209 3.57 -4.34 0.45
C LEU A 209 2.40 -4.59 -0.51
N GLU A 210 2.44 -5.66 -1.31
CA GLU A 210 1.33 -6.09 -2.16
C GLU A 210 0.08 -6.47 -1.34
N GLN A 211 0.27 -7.20 -0.24
CA GLN A 211 -0.83 -7.54 0.67
C GLN A 211 -1.44 -6.30 1.34
N ILE A 212 -0.60 -5.33 1.72
CA ILE A 212 -1.05 -4.05 2.26
C ILE A 212 -1.88 -3.30 1.20
N ALA A 213 -1.38 -3.17 -0.03
CA ALA A 213 -2.06 -2.51 -1.13
C ALA A 213 -3.41 -3.16 -1.45
N THR A 214 -3.44 -4.50 -1.55
CA THR A 214 -4.65 -5.29 -1.81
C THR A 214 -5.70 -5.09 -0.71
N THR A 215 -5.27 -5.12 0.54
CA THR A 215 -6.17 -4.98 1.69
C THR A 215 -6.71 -3.54 1.77
N ALA A 216 -5.85 -2.54 1.61
CA ALA A 216 -6.23 -1.13 1.60
C ALA A 216 -7.26 -0.85 0.48
N ARG A 217 -7.02 -1.33 -0.74
CA ARG A 217 -7.94 -1.17 -1.86
C ARG A 217 -9.31 -1.76 -1.58
N ARG A 218 -9.35 -3.00 -1.11
CA ARG A 218 -10.61 -3.70 -0.80
C ARG A 218 -11.44 -3.00 0.26
N LEU A 219 -10.80 -2.45 1.30
CA LEU A 219 -11.49 -1.82 2.42
C LEU A 219 -11.90 -0.38 2.12
N SER A 220 -11.06 0.37 1.42
CA SER A 220 -11.32 1.78 1.10
C SER A 220 -12.24 1.97 -0.09
N GLY A 221 -12.44 0.94 -0.92
CA GLY A 221 -13.12 1.08 -2.20
C GLY A 221 -12.35 1.94 -3.22
N ALA A 222 -11.04 2.15 -3.00
CA ALA A 222 -10.19 2.86 -3.95
C ALA A 222 -10.13 2.13 -5.30
N ARG A 223 -10.08 2.89 -6.39
CA ARG A 223 -9.88 2.36 -7.73
C ARG A 223 -8.52 1.69 -7.86
N ALA A 224 -7.49 2.32 -7.31
CA ALA A 224 -6.15 1.76 -7.22
C ALA A 224 -5.46 2.14 -5.91
N VAL A 225 -4.51 1.32 -5.49
CA VAL A 225 -3.59 1.62 -4.38
C VAL A 225 -2.17 1.34 -4.85
N VAL A 226 -1.30 2.33 -4.68
CA VAL A 226 0.12 2.28 -4.99
C VAL A 226 0.90 2.38 -3.69
N VAL A 227 1.87 1.48 -3.48
CA VAL A 227 2.76 1.51 -2.32
C VAL A 227 4.18 1.71 -2.80
N MET A 228 4.83 2.73 -2.25
CA MET A 228 6.21 3.10 -2.57
C MET A 228 7.09 3.03 -1.32
N SER A 229 8.32 2.57 -1.47
CA SER A 229 9.34 2.60 -0.44
C SER A 229 10.06 3.95 -0.49
N MET A 230 10.47 4.44 0.68
CA MET A 230 11.18 5.71 0.87
C MET A 230 12.69 5.49 1.07
N ASP A 231 13.31 4.65 0.24
CA ASP A 231 14.77 4.70 0.10
C ASP A 231 15.18 6.04 -0.51
N ASP A 232 16.45 6.36 -0.65
CA ASP A 232 17.01 7.66 -1.12
C ASP A 232 16.26 8.31 -2.31
N ASP A 233 15.50 7.52 -3.08
CA ASP A 233 14.50 7.97 -4.07
C ASP A 233 13.24 7.08 -3.93
N PRO A 234 12.02 7.61 -4.10
CA PRO A 234 10.80 6.81 -4.02
C PRO A 234 10.80 5.73 -5.11
N VAL A 235 10.93 4.49 -4.68
CA VAL A 235 10.92 3.31 -5.57
C VAL A 235 9.55 2.65 -5.47
N LEU A 236 8.89 2.52 -6.61
CA LEU A 236 7.65 1.76 -6.72
C LEU A 236 7.87 0.32 -6.25
N ARG A 237 7.01 -0.16 -5.34
CA ARG A 237 7.12 -1.51 -4.76
C ARG A 237 5.91 -2.39 -5.01
N ALA A 238 4.71 -1.82 -5.03
CA ALA A 238 3.49 -2.57 -5.31
C ALA A 238 2.41 -1.66 -5.89
N VAL A 239 1.69 -2.15 -6.89
CA VAL A 239 0.50 -1.52 -7.47
C VAL A 239 -0.63 -2.53 -7.47
N VAL A 240 -1.79 -2.14 -6.99
CA VAL A 240 -3.02 -2.94 -7.10
C VAL A 240 -4.10 -2.06 -7.70
N SER A 241 -4.40 -2.30 -8.97
CA SER A 241 -5.43 -1.61 -9.75
C SER A 241 -6.29 -2.63 -10.50
N ASP A 242 -7.30 -2.16 -11.23
CA ASP A 242 -7.94 -2.98 -12.25
C ASP A 242 -6.97 -3.16 -13.44
N ALA A 243 -6.98 -4.33 -14.08
CA ALA A 243 -5.92 -4.84 -14.95
C ALA A 243 -5.50 -3.93 -16.14
N ASP A 244 -6.34 -2.96 -16.54
CA ASP A 244 -6.08 -2.08 -17.68
C ASP A 244 -5.56 -0.68 -17.28
N ASP A 245 -5.29 -0.42 -15.98
CA ASP A 245 -5.08 0.92 -15.43
C ASP A 245 -3.79 1.05 -14.58
N GLU A 246 -2.87 0.10 -14.66
CA GLU A 246 -1.69 0.09 -13.78
C GLU A 246 -0.75 1.27 -14.07
N GLU A 247 -0.44 1.54 -15.34
CA GLU A 247 0.46 2.62 -15.76
C GLU A 247 -0.13 3.99 -15.40
N ALA A 248 -1.41 4.22 -15.67
CA ALA A 248 -2.11 5.44 -15.29
C ALA A 248 -2.20 5.63 -13.77
N SER A 249 -2.28 4.54 -13.00
CA SER A 249 -2.28 4.57 -11.53
C SER A 249 -0.92 4.96 -10.96
N ILE A 250 0.18 4.52 -11.59
CA ILE A 250 1.54 4.90 -11.23
C ILE A 250 1.78 6.38 -11.50
N GLU A 251 1.38 6.88 -12.68
CA GLU A 251 1.50 8.30 -13.04
C GLU A 251 0.69 9.19 -12.09
N ALA A 252 -0.55 8.81 -11.79
CA ALA A 252 -1.40 9.53 -10.85
C ALA A 252 -0.81 9.55 -9.43
N ALA A 253 -0.18 8.46 -8.99
CA ALA A 253 0.49 8.41 -7.68
C ALA A 253 1.76 9.28 -7.66
N ALA A 254 2.52 9.33 -8.74
CA ALA A 254 3.69 10.20 -8.88
C ALA A 254 3.28 11.68 -8.83
N GLU A 255 2.23 12.09 -9.58
CA GLU A 255 1.65 13.45 -9.51
C GLU A 255 1.24 13.81 -8.07
N ALA A 256 0.57 12.87 -7.37
CA ALA A 256 0.13 13.10 -5.99
C ALA A 256 1.31 13.39 -5.05
N LEU A 257 2.41 12.66 -5.22
CA LEU A 257 3.61 12.84 -4.40
C LEU A 257 4.35 14.15 -4.68
N GLU A 258 4.50 14.51 -5.94
CA GLU A 258 5.13 15.78 -6.32
C GLU A 258 4.37 16.98 -5.72
N ARG A 259 3.03 16.91 -5.73
CA ARG A 259 2.18 17.97 -5.16
C ARG A 259 2.20 18.02 -3.63
N THR A 260 2.46 16.88 -2.98
CA THR A 260 2.40 16.78 -1.51
C THR A 260 3.72 17.16 -0.85
N GLY A 261 4.85 17.01 -1.55
CA GLY A 261 6.19 17.20 -1.00
C GLY A 261 6.55 16.08 -0.02
N VAL A 262 7.22 15.05 -0.51
CA VAL A 262 7.51 13.79 0.19
C VAL A 262 8.24 13.97 1.52
N ASP A 263 9.14 14.95 1.61
CA ASP A 263 10.00 15.19 2.79
C ASP A 263 9.26 15.75 4.02
N THR A 264 8.01 16.18 3.85
CA THR A 264 7.22 16.84 4.90
C THR A 264 5.95 16.08 5.30
N LEU A 265 5.78 14.85 4.82
CA LEU A 265 4.56 14.08 5.07
C LEU A 265 4.47 13.60 6.52
N ALA A 266 4.14 14.53 7.43
CA ALA A 266 3.86 14.21 8.83
C ALA A 266 2.44 13.63 9.01
N ASP A 267 1.48 14.08 8.18
CA ASP A 267 0.07 13.72 8.26
C ASP A 267 -0.48 13.32 6.87
N PRO A 268 -1.56 12.52 6.81
CA PRO A 268 -2.17 12.15 5.54
C PRO A 268 -2.75 13.37 4.83
N VAL A 269 -2.53 13.43 3.54
CA VAL A 269 -2.98 14.52 2.68
C VAL A 269 -3.87 13.98 1.57
N GLU A 270 -4.98 14.67 1.29
CA GLU A 270 -5.79 14.43 0.09
C GLU A 270 -5.47 15.49 -0.96
N VAL A 271 -5.18 15.04 -2.17
CA VAL A 271 -4.79 15.89 -3.29
C VAL A 271 -5.71 15.64 -4.48
N LEU A 272 -6.28 16.71 -5.05
CA LEU A 272 -6.98 16.64 -6.32
C LEU A 272 -5.95 16.66 -7.45
N LEU A 273 -5.97 15.66 -8.32
CA LEU A 273 -5.04 15.54 -9.43
C LEU A 273 -5.48 16.41 -10.61
N GLU A 274 -4.50 17.08 -11.26
CA GLU A 274 -4.73 17.93 -12.42
C GLU A 274 -4.55 17.17 -13.74
N GLU A 275 -3.53 16.32 -13.81
CA GLU A 275 -3.22 15.52 -14.99
C GLU A 275 -4.20 14.36 -15.18
N THR A 276 -4.85 13.90 -14.08
CA THR A 276 -5.87 12.86 -14.11
C THR A 276 -7.22 13.44 -13.64
N PRO A 277 -7.95 14.17 -14.51
CA PRO A 277 -9.16 14.88 -14.12
C PRO A 277 -10.22 13.96 -13.52
N GLY A 278 -10.70 14.33 -12.36
CA GLY A 278 -11.72 13.54 -11.65
C GLY A 278 -11.18 12.50 -10.69
N THR A 279 -9.86 12.43 -10.51
CA THR A 279 -9.20 11.57 -9.53
C THR A 279 -8.75 12.37 -8.32
N VAL A 280 -8.93 11.78 -7.14
CA VAL A 280 -8.43 12.29 -5.86
C VAL A 280 -7.52 11.25 -5.26
N ALA A 281 -6.34 11.67 -4.85
CA ALA A 281 -5.37 10.83 -4.18
C ALA A 281 -5.37 11.08 -2.68
N ALA A 282 -5.48 10.02 -1.88
CA ALA A 282 -5.15 10.05 -0.46
C ALA A 282 -3.74 9.50 -0.28
N VAL A 283 -2.82 10.35 0.18
CA VAL A 283 -1.41 10.03 0.42
C VAL A 283 -1.21 9.81 1.91
N LEU A 284 -0.73 8.61 2.29
CA LEU A 284 -0.63 8.14 3.67
C LEU A 284 0.80 7.67 3.94
N PRO A 285 1.51 8.22 4.95
CA PRO A 285 2.82 7.73 5.32
C PRO A 285 2.73 6.37 6.03
N LEU A 286 3.56 5.40 5.63
CA LEU A 286 3.84 4.19 6.40
C LEU A 286 4.99 4.48 7.35
N ARG A 287 4.68 4.75 8.62
CA ARG A 287 5.65 5.12 9.65
C ARG A 287 6.29 3.88 10.27
N THR A 288 7.21 3.26 9.55
CA THR A 288 8.01 2.14 10.04
C THR A 288 9.18 2.64 10.88
N ARG A 289 9.67 1.80 11.81
CA ARG A 289 10.83 2.10 12.70
C ARG A 289 12.05 1.25 12.36
N LEU A 290 11.83 0.05 11.83
CA LEU A 290 12.86 -0.95 11.56
C LEU A 290 13.07 -1.22 10.08
N ALA A 291 12.08 -0.86 9.25
CA ALA A 291 12.18 -0.93 7.80
C ALA A 291 12.29 0.49 7.22
N ASP A 292 12.76 0.59 6.00
CA ASP A 292 12.71 1.84 5.25
C ASP A 292 11.26 2.28 5.16
N GLY A 293 10.99 3.55 5.48
CA GLY A 293 9.64 4.11 5.45
C GLY A 293 8.97 3.90 4.10
N GLY A 294 7.66 4.07 4.05
CA GLY A 294 6.91 3.93 2.81
C GLY A 294 5.76 4.92 2.73
N ILE A 295 5.15 5.00 1.55
CA ILE A 295 3.95 5.79 1.29
C ILE A 295 2.92 4.91 0.62
N VAL A 296 1.69 5.01 1.08
CA VAL A 296 0.52 4.43 0.43
C VAL A 296 -0.27 5.55 -0.24
N VAL A 297 -0.50 5.43 -1.53
CA VAL A 297 -1.35 6.34 -2.30
C VAL A 297 -2.60 5.59 -2.72
N ALA A 298 -3.75 6.01 -2.23
CA ALA A 298 -5.04 5.46 -2.60
C ALA A 298 -5.77 6.42 -3.55
N LEU A 299 -6.14 5.95 -4.74
CA LEU A 299 -6.74 6.73 -5.81
C LEU A 299 -8.25 6.50 -5.85
N PHE A 300 -9.04 7.58 -5.85
CA PHE A 300 -10.50 7.56 -5.86
C PHE A 300 -11.05 8.38 -7.02
N GLY A 301 -12.15 7.91 -7.63
CA GLY A 301 -12.97 8.73 -8.54
C GLY A 301 -13.75 9.79 -7.76
N ARG A 302 -14.20 10.86 -8.43
CA ARG A 302 -14.99 11.96 -7.81
C ARG A 302 -16.27 11.49 -7.14
N GLU A 303 -16.94 10.51 -7.71
CA GLU A 303 -18.18 9.96 -7.17
C GLU A 303 -17.92 9.19 -5.86
N GLN A 304 -16.86 8.39 -5.85
CA GLN A 304 -16.40 7.66 -4.66
C GLN A 304 -15.97 8.61 -3.54
N GLN A 305 -15.35 9.74 -3.88
CA GLN A 305 -14.94 10.74 -2.90
C GLN A 305 -16.14 11.42 -2.24
N ARG A 306 -17.22 11.72 -3.00
CA ARG A 306 -18.43 12.34 -2.44
C ARG A 306 -19.15 11.44 -1.42
N GLN A 307 -18.98 10.13 -1.54
CA GLN A 307 -19.56 9.14 -0.63
C GLN A 307 -18.68 8.85 0.60
N ARG A 308 -17.42 9.35 0.60
CA ARG A 308 -16.49 9.17 1.71
C ARG A 308 -16.74 10.21 2.80
N ASP A 309 -17.05 9.73 3.99
CA ASP A 309 -17.13 10.54 5.20
C ASP A 309 -15.72 10.86 5.76
N LEU A 310 -15.61 11.90 6.60
CA LEU A 310 -14.38 12.21 7.34
C LEU A 310 -13.86 11.00 8.15
N ASP A 311 -14.78 10.15 8.58
CA ASP A 311 -14.49 8.92 9.33
C ASP A 311 -13.68 7.91 8.51
N ASP A 312 -13.89 7.82 7.18
CA ASP A 312 -13.14 6.91 6.31
C ASP A 312 -11.65 7.32 6.20
N ARG A 313 -11.35 8.60 6.32
CA ARG A 313 -9.97 9.11 6.36
C ARG A 313 -9.25 8.66 7.63
N GLU A 314 -9.90 8.74 8.80
CA GLU A 314 -9.34 8.27 10.06
C GLU A 314 -9.10 6.75 10.05
N LEU A 315 -9.99 5.99 9.41
CA LEU A 315 -9.85 4.54 9.28
C LEU A 315 -8.67 4.16 8.37
N LEU A 316 -8.48 4.85 7.25
CA LEU A 316 -7.32 4.67 6.37
C LEU A 316 -6.01 4.98 7.10
N LEU A 317 -5.98 6.04 7.88
CA LEU A 317 -4.82 6.41 8.68
C LEU A 317 -4.49 5.33 9.71
N SER A 318 -5.48 4.94 10.49
CA SER A 318 -5.33 3.87 11.48
C SER A 318 -4.84 2.56 10.83
N PHE A 319 -5.31 2.25 9.63
CA PHE A 319 -4.83 1.10 8.87
C PHE A 319 -3.36 1.24 8.48
N ALA A 320 -2.94 2.40 7.96
CA ALA A 320 -1.54 2.64 7.59
C ALA A 320 -0.60 2.49 8.79
N ASP A 321 -0.99 2.98 9.97
CA ASP A 321 -0.22 2.82 11.21
C ASP A 321 -0.11 1.33 11.62
N HIS A 322 -1.20 0.56 11.52
CA HIS A 322 -1.18 -0.88 11.80
C HIS A 322 -0.38 -1.66 10.75
N ALA A 323 -0.48 -1.30 9.48
CA ALA A 323 0.31 -1.89 8.41
C ALA A 323 1.82 -1.64 8.62
N ALA A 324 2.21 -0.42 8.99
CA ALA A 324 3.58 -0.09 9.34
C ALA A 324 4.11 -0.94 10.50
N LEU A 325 3.31 -1.10 11.56
CA LEU A 325 3.66 -1.95 12.70
C LEU A 325 3.79 -3.44 12.30
N ALA A 326 2.94 -3.93 11.39
CA ALA A 326 3.02 -5.30 10.90
C ALA A 326 4.29 -5.54 10.08
N VAL A 327 4.70 -4.58 9.22
CA VAL A 327 5.97 -4.62 8.48
C VAL A 327 7.16 -4.62 9.44
N ASP A 328 7.18 -3.72 10.43
CA ASP A 328 8.25 -3.67 11.43
C ASP A 328 8.36 -4.99 12.21
N ARG A 329 7.23 -5.59 12.58
CA ARG A 329 7.22 -6.88 13.27
C ARG A 329 7.75 -8.01 12.37
N ALA A 330 7.32 -8.07 11.11
CA ALA A 330 7.81 -9.06 10.16
C ALA A 330 9.32 -8.93 9.96
N ARG A 331 9.84 -7.71 9.84
CA ARG A 331 11.28 -7.43 9.73
C ARG A 331 12.03 -7.89 10.98
N ALA A 332 11.54 -7.52 12.16
CA ALA A 332 12.17 -7.90 13.43
C ALA A 332 12.22 -9.42 13.63
N VAL A 333 11.25 -10.17 13.15
CA VAL A 333 11.25 -11.63 13.20
C VAL A 333 12.28 -12.19 12.24
N ALA A 334 12.31 -11.71 10.97
CA ALA A 334 13.29 -12.12 9.98
C ALA A 334 14.73 -11.86 10.44
N ASP A 335 15.01 -10.68 10.98
CA ASP A 335 16.33 -10.31 11.50
C ASP A 335 16.76 -11.22 12.70
N ARG A 336 15.80 -11.60 13.56
CA ARG A 336 16.08 -12.53 14.67
C ARG A 336 16.39 -13.94 14.19
N GLU A 337 15.67 -14.44 13.19
CA GLU A 337 15.91 -15.75 12.59
C GLU A 337 17.28 -15.79 11.91
N GLU A 338 17.63 -14.76 11.13
CA GLU A 338 18.96 -14.63 10.52
C GLU A 338 20.07 -14.59 11.57
N HIS A 339 19.87 -13.79 12.61
CA HIS A 339 20.82 -13.70 13.72
C HIS A 339 20.96 -15.03 14.48
N ALA A 340 19.86 -15.73 14.73
CA ALA A 340 19.89 -17.04 15.40
C ALA A 340 20.66 -18.09 14.58
N VAL A 341 20.49 -18.11 13.26
CA VAL A 341 21.25 -18.99 12.36
C VAL A 341 22.74 -18.67 12.42
N THR A 342 23.10 -17.38 12.41
CA THR A 342 24.49 -16.93 12.49
C THR A 342 25.13 -17.34 13.81
N VAL A 343 24.47 -17.13 14.94
CA VAL A 343 24.94 -17.52 16.26
C VAL A 343 25.10 -19.04 16.37
N ASP A 344 24.16 -19.82 15.82
CA ASP A 344 24.23 -21.29 15.85
C ASP A 344 25.39 -21.82 15.00
N ARG A 345 25.62 -21.21 13.82
CA ARG A 345 26.80 -21.52 12.97
C ARG A 345 28.12 -21.22 13.68
N GLU A 346 28.24 -20.07 14.35
CA GLU A 346 29.43 -19.73 15.13
C GLU A 346 29.64 -20.71 16.29
N ARG A 347 28.58 -21.15 16.96
CA ARG A 347 28.66 -22.14 18.04
C ARG A 347 29.13 -23.49 17.49
N ILE A 348 28.54 -23.98 16.40
CA ILE A 348 28.92 -25.23 15.75
C ILE A 348 30.38 -25.18 15.30
N ALA A 349 30.82 -24.09 14.70
CA ALA A 349 32.21 -23.90 14.27
C ALA A 349 33.20 -24.00 15.46
N ARG A 350 32.86 -23.38 16.59
CA ARG A 350 33.67 -23.42 17.82
C ARG A 350 33.71 -24.82 18.42
N ASP A 351 32.54 -25.49 18.51
CA ASP A 351 32.47 -26.86 19.04
C ASP A 351 33.28 -27.84 18.19
N LEU A 352 33.25 -27.73 16.85
CA LEU A 352 34.05 -28.52 15.94
C LEU A 352 35.55 -28.25 16.12
N HIS A 353 35.94 -26.99 16.28
CA HIS A 353 37.34 -26.63 16.50
C HIS A 353 37.86 -27.20 17.82
N ASP A 354 37.14 -27.00 18.92
CA ASP A 354 37.63 -27.34 20.25
C ASP A 354 37.57 -28.83 20.56
N VAL A 355 36.58 -29.56 20.03
CA VAL A 355 36.38 -30.97 20.32
C VAL A 355 37.01 -31.87 19.26
N VAL A 356 36.74 -31.59 17.98
CA VAL A 356 37.15 -32.50 16.89
C VAL A 356 38.60 -32.28 16.48
N ILE A 357 38.97 -31.03 16.17
CA ILE A 357 40.34 -30.73 15.69
C ILE A 357 41.36 -31.02 16.78
N GLN A 358 41.11 -30.66 18.04
CA GLN A 358 42.03 -30.92 19.13
C GLN A 358 42.22 -32.42 19.39
N ARG A 359 41.15 -33.24 19.30
CA ARG A 359 41.25 -34.71 19.45
C ARG A 359 42.02 -35.35 18.29
N LEU A 360 41.74 -34.95 17.05
CA LEU A 360 42.48 -35.47 15.90
C LEU A 360 43.97 -35.15 15.99
N PHE A 361 44.31 -33.92 16.39
CA PHE A 361 45.68 -33.50 16.56
C PHE A 361 46.39 -34.29 17.68
N ALA A 362 45.74 -34.50 18.83
CA ALA A 362 46.28 -35.30 19.93
C ALA A 362 46.50 -36.78 19.52
N THR A 363 45.56 -37.34 18.75
CA THR A 363 45.66 -38.71 18.21
C THR A 363 46.82 -38.83 17.24
N GLY A 364 47.02 -37.86 16.35
CA GLY A 364 48.16 -37.81 15.43
C GLY A 364 49.49 -37.76 16.15
N MET A 365 49.57 -36.96 17.24
CA MET A 365 50.82 -36.95 18.09
C MET A 365 51.08 -38.24 18.80
N GLN A 366 50.02 -38.91 19.31
CA GLN A 366 50.20 -40.24 19.95
C GLN A 366 50.64 -41.29 18.94
N LEU A 367 50.11 -41.29 17.72
CA LEU A 367 50.53 -42.17 16.64
C LEU A 367 52.03 -41.96 16.26
N ARG A 368 52.41 -40.67 16.08
CA ARG A 368 53.86 -40.35 15.84
C ARG A 368 54.76 -40.81 16.95
N ALA A 369 54.39 -40.67 18.22
CA ALA A 369 55.15 -41.11 19.35
C ALA A 369 55.25 -42.67 19.43
N ALA A 370 54.24 -43.39 18.94
CA ALA A 370 54.21 -44.82 18.82
C ALA A 370 55.13 -45.34 17.68
N ALA A 371 55.13 -44.66 16.54
CA ALA A 371 55.96 -44.96 15.38
C ALA A 371 57.49 -44.95 15.73
N LEU A 372 57.91 -43.97 16.53
CA LEU A 372 59.27 -43.81 16.97
C LEU A 372 59.79 -44.99 17.82
N ARG A 373 58.91 -45.88 18.30
CA ARG A 373 59.26 -47.08 19.14
C ARG A 373 59.09 -48.39 18.37
N GLY A 374 58.59 -48.37 17.13
CA GLY A 374 58.32 -49.53 16.29
C GLY A 374 59.42 -49.74 15.23
N GLY A 375 59.45 -50.91 14.60
CA GLY A 375 60.37 -51.20 13.48
C GLY A 375 59.88 -50.47 12.20
N ASP A 376 60.78 -50.47 11.19
CA ASP A 376 60.60 -49.62 9.96
C ASP A 376 59.27 -49.81 9.22
N GLU A 377 58.73 -51.02 9.11
CA GLU A 377 57.47 -51.31 8.41
C GLU A 377 56.23 -50.78 9.17
N LEU A 378 56.26 -50.72 10.52
CA LEU A 378 55.25 -50.17 11.35
C LEU A 378 55.29 -48.63 11.29
N SER A 379 56.49 -48.06 11.21
CA SER A 379 56.72 -46.62 11.10
C SER A 379 56.06 -46.02 9.81
N GLU A 380 56.26 -46.68 8.67
CA GLU A 380 55.74 -46.25 7.38
C GLU A 380 54.21 -46.27 7.36
N ARG A 381 53.54 -47.27 7.91
CA ARG A 381 52.07 -47.37 8.00
C ARG A 381 51.50 -46.33 8.96
N VAL A 382 52.16 -45.99 10.02
CA VAL A 382 51.74 -44.96 10.97
C VAL A 382 51.95 -43.59 10.39
N GLU A 383 53.01 -43.32 9.64
CA GLU A 383 53.22 -42.05 8.92
C GLU A 383 52.14 -41.80 7.90
N GLN A 384 51.68 -42.81 7.15
CA GLN A 384 50.55 -42.70 6.24
C GLN A 384 49.28 -42.34 6.99
N SER A 385 48.99 -43.00 8.13
CA SER A 385 47.78 -42.69 8.92
C SER A 385 47.80 -41.29 9.52
N VAL A 386 48.96 -40.76 9.90
CA VAL A 386 49.13 -39.40 10.38
C VAL A 386 48.94 -38.37 9.23
N SER A 387 49.45 -38.72 8.04
CA SER A 387 49.22 -37.90 6.84
C SER A 387 47.73 -37.79 6.50
N ASP A 388 47.01 -38.91 6.61
CA ASP A 388 45.53 -38.93 6.37
C ASP A 388 44.78 -38.08 7.41
N LEU A 389 45.21 -38.13 8.69
CA LEU A 389 44.67 -37.26 9.76
C LEU A 389 44.94 -35.76 9.48
N ASP A 390 46.13 -35.41 9.00
CA ASP A 390 46.49 -34.03 8.66
C ASP A 390 45.66 -33.51 7.47
N VAL A 391 45.27 -34.39 6.52
CA VAL A 391 44.30 -34.07 5.45
C VAL A 391 42.93 -33.84 6.03
N MET A 392 42.40 -34.75 6.86
CA MET A 392 41.08 -34.59 7.49
C MET A 392 40.98 -33.31 8.35
N ILE A 393 42.03 -32.97 9.09
CA ILE A 393 42.08 -31.71 9.85
C ILE A 393 41.97 -30.49 8.93
N ARG A 394 42.64 -30.52 7.78
CA ARG A 394 42.52 -29.43 6.78
C ARG A 394 41.12 -29.32 6.20
N ASP A 395 40.50 -30.45 5.87
CA ASP A 395 39.15 -30.49 5.31
C ASP A 395 38.09 -30.00 6.33
N VAL A 396 38.22 -30.44 7.59
CA VAL A 396 37.34 -29.95 8.66
C VAL A 396 37.53 -28.45 8.90
N ARG A 397 38.79 -27.95 8.90
CA ARG A 397 39.05 -26.50 9.02
C ARG A 397 38.44 -25.70 7.86
N ALA A 398 38.58 -26.20 6.64
CA ALA A 398 37.98 -25.56 5.47
C ALA A 398 36.44 -25.51 5.60
N THR A 399 35.82 -26.59 6.08
CA THR A 399 34.37 -26.64 6.33
C THR A 399 33.92 -25.66 7.44
N ILE A 400 34.70 -25.61 8.54
CA ILE A 400 34.44 -24.65 9.64
C ILE A 400 34.58 -23.21 9.16
N PHE A 401 35.60 -22.93 8.35
CA PHE A 401 35.80 -21.58 7.77
C PHE A 401 34.64 -21.19 6.85
N GLY A 402 34.10 -22.13 6.06
CA GLY A 402 32.88 -21.94 5.27
C GLY A 402 31.64 -21.71 6.12
N LEU A 403 31.54 -22.28 7.32
CA LEU A 403 30.41 -22.03 8.24
C LEU A 403 30.51 -20.68 8.96
N GLN A 404 31.71 -20.17 9.20
CA GLN A 404 31.92 -18.86 9.86
C GLN A 404 31.76 -17.66 8.92
N HIS A 405 31.92 -17.88 7.62
CA HIS A 405 31.75 -16.87 6.61
C HIS A 405 30.56 -17.27 5.76
N ASP A 406 29.39 -16.70 6.05
CA ASP A 406 28.19 -16.79 5.21
C ASP A 406 28.34 -15.86 3.99
N ASP A 407 29.47 -16.04 3.31
CA ASP A 407 29.73 -15.46 2.01
C ASP A 407 29.33 -16.49 0.94
N THR A 408 28.03 -16.60 0.68
CA THR A 408 27.65 -16.81 -0.70
C THR A 408 28.25 -15.63 -1.43
N PRO A 409 29.26 -15.85 -2.30
CA PRO A 409 29.95 -14.75 -2.96
C PRO A 409 28.93 -13.91 -3.73
N SER A 410 28.56 -12.77 -3.19
CA SER A 410 27.64 -11.85 -3.84
C SER A 410 28.43 -10.67 -4.40
N LEU A 411 28.69 -10.71 -5.69
CA LEU A 411 29.36 -9.62 -6.39
C LEU A 411 28.58 -8.30 -6.25
N ARG A 412 27.26 -8.37 -6.22
CA ARG A 412 26.37 -7.22 -5.96
C ARG A 412 26.65 -6.55 -4.62
N ARG A 413 26.82 -7.35 -3.56
CA ARG A 413 27.15 -6.87 -2.20
C ARG A 413 28.53 -6.24 -2.17
N ASP A 414 29.52 -6.90 -2.80
CA ASP A 414 30.89 -6.44 -2.78
C ASP A 414 31.10 -5.14 -3.55
N VAL A 415 30.45 -4.99 -4.70
CA VAL A 415 30.47 -3.76 -5.49
C VAL A 415 29.89 -2.61 -4.66
N ARG A 416 28.75 -2.80 -4.00
CA ARG A 416 28.11 -1.79 -3.13
C ARG A 416 28.99 -1.46 -1.92
N SER A 417 29.56 -2.47 -1.26
CA SER A 417 30.47 -2.29 -0.12
C SER A 417 31.73 -1.53 -0.53
N LEU A 418 32.33 -1.88 -1.67
CA LEU A 418 33.52 -1.20 -2.19
C LEU A 418 33.21 0.26 -2.52
N ALA A 419 32.12 0.55 -3.25
CA ALA A 419 31.70 1.91 -3.55
C ALA A 419 31.43 2.74 -2.29
N GLY A 420 30.76 2.17 -1.30
CA GLY A 420 30.49 2.81 0.01
C GLY A 420 31.76 3.23 0.76
N LYS A 421 32.85 2.48 0.65
CA LYS A 421 34.15 2.84 1.26
C LYS A 421 34.77 4.11 0.67
N TYR A 422 34.38 4.47 -0.55
CA TYR A 422 34.84 5.70 -1.19
C TYR A 422 34.01 6.94 -0.85
N ALA A 423 32.83 6.80 -0.25
CA ALA A 423 31.96 7.92 0.10
C ALA A 423 32.67 9.00 0.94
N GLY A 424 33.47 8.60 1.94
CA GLY A 424 34.24 9.51 2.76
C GLY A 424 35.38 10.23 2.05
N ARG A 425 35.92 9.62 0.97
CA ARG A 425 37.01 10.20 0.15
C ARG A 425 36.49 11.14 -0.94
N LEU A 426 35.35 10.79 -1.53
CA LEU A 426 34.69 11.55 -2.60
C LEU A 426 33.89 12.73 -2.05
N GLY A 427 33.50 12.69 -0.77
CA GLY A 427 32.62 13.67 -0.14
C GLY A 427 31.12 13.47 -0.41
N HIS A 428 30.77 12.43 -1.18
CA HIS A 428 29.40 11.99 -1.48
C HIS A 428 29.39 10.48 -1.73
N SER A 429 28.23 9.85 -1.56
CA SER A 429 28.07 8.42 -1.81
C SER A 429 27.90 8.13 -3.30
N PRO A 430 28.68 7.20 -3.90
CA PRO A 430 28.43 6.74 -5.27
C PRO A 430 27.10 5.99 -5.36
N VAL A 431 26.32 6.28 -6.39
CA VAL A 431 25.08 5.56 -6.70
C VAL A 431 25.42 4.25 -7.40
N VAL A 432 24.98 3.10 -6.84
CA VAL A 432 25.29 1.78 -7.39
C VAL A 432 24.04 1.12 -7.94
N ARG A 433 24.05 0.78 -9.23
CA ARG A 433 23.01 0.00 -9.91
C ARG A 433 23.56 -1.34 -10.35
N THR A 434 22.76 -2.40 -10.24
CA THR A 434 23.13 -3.73 -10.74
C THR A 434 21.98 -4.31 -11.54
N VAL A 435 22.25 -4.76 -12.76
CA VAL A 435 21.26 -5.27 -13.72
C VAL A 435 21.63 -6.70 -14.13
N GLY A 436 20.66 -7.59 -14.20
CA GLY A 436 20.85 -8.98 -14.61
C GLY A 436 21.31 -9.94 -13.51
N PRO A 437 21.65 -11.19 -13.88
CA PRO A 437 21.98 -12.27 -12.94
C PRO A 437 23.45 -12.19 -12.44
N VAL A 438 23.84 -11.04 -11.85
CA VAL A 438 25.23 -10.70 -11.47
C VAL A 438 25.87 -11.74 -10.54
N ASP A 439 25.11 -12.30 -9.58
CA ASP A 439 25.66 -13.20 -8.58
C ASP A 439 25.74 -14.67 -9.04
N THR A 440 24.99 -15.04 -10.09
CA THR A 440 24.92 -16.41 -10.59
C THR A 440 25.65 -16.64 -11.90
N ALA A 441 25.86 -15.58 -12.71
CA ALA A 441 26.51 -15.68 -14.02
C ALA A 441 28.02 -15.36 -13.97
N VAL A 442 28.54 -14.81 -12.87
CA VAL A 442 29.94 -14.37 -12.72
C VAL A 442 30.68 -15.35 -11.82
N ASP A 443 31.72 -15.98 -12.35
CA ASP A 443 32.59 -16.88 -11.58
C ASP A 443 33.54 -16.10 -10.64
N GLU A 444 34.18 -16.81 -9.71
CA GLU A 444 35.05 -16.20 -8.70
C GLU A 444 36.28 -15.53 -9.31
N ALA A 445 36.80 -16.04 -10.43
CA ALA A 445 37.97 -15.45 -11.10
C ALA A 445 37.59 -14.08 -11.71
N LEU A 446 36.45 -13.99 -12.38
CA LEU A 446 35.94 -12.75 -12.98
C LEU A 446 35.48 -11.76 -11.89
N ARG A 447 34.90 -12.24 -10.77
CA ARG A 447 34.54 -11.42 -9.61
C ARG A 447 35.71 -10.61 -9.07
N VAL A 448 36.85 -11.27 -8.85
CA VAL A 448 38.09 -10.58 -8.40
C VAL A 448 38.52 -9.50 -9.39
N GLN A 449 38.41 -9.77 -10.70
CA GLN A 449 38.77 -8.81 -11.74
C GLN A 449 37.84 -7.59 -11.73
N VAL A 450 36.53 -7.79 -11.61
CA VAL A 450 35.52 -6.72 -11.54
C VAL A 450 35.80 -5.78 -10.35
N LEU A 451 36.07 -6.34 -9.18
CA LEU A 451 36.34 -5.55 -7.97
C LEU A 451 37.64 -4.75 -8.08
N GLU A 452 38.68 -5.32 -8.71
CA GLU A 452 39.94 -4.63 -8.92
C GLU A 452 39.82 -3.50 -9.93
N VAL A 453 39.04 -3.71 -11.02
CA VAL A 453 38.74 -2.68 -12.02
C VAL A 453 37.91 -1.57 -11.40
N LEU A 454 36.87 -1.89 -10.61
CA LEU A 454 36.05 -0.90 -9.92
C LEU A 454 36.88 -0.07 -8.95
N ARG A 455 37.79 -0.70 -8.17
CA ARG A 455 38.71 0.02 -7.28
C ARG A 455 39.53 1.04 -8.03
N GLN A 456 40.15 0.62 -9.13
CA GLN A 456 40.99 1.49 -9.97
C GLN A 456 40.19 2.64 -10.60
N ALA A 457 38.96 2.36 -11.03
CA ALA A 457 38.06 3.41 -11.58
C ALA A 457 37.69 4.45 -10.53
N LEU A 458 37.32 4.00 -9.30
CA LEU A 458 36.98 4.91 -8.20
C LEU A 458 38.20 5.69 -7.67
N ASP A 459 39.39 5.09 -7.66
CA ASP A 459 40.63 5.80 -7.33
C ASP A 459 40.92 6.91 -8.36
N ASN A 460 40.69 6.66 -9.65
CA ASN A 460 40.85 7.65 -10.69
C ASN A 460 39.85 8.81 -10.54
N VAL A 461 38.58 8.52 -10.23
CA VAL A 461 37.58 9.55 -9.94
C VAL A 461 38.01 10.39 -8.74
N ASN A 462 38.41 9.75 -7.64
CA ASN A 462 38.82 10.44 -6.41
C ASN A 462 40.04 11.36 -6.62
N GLN A 463 41.01 10.93 -7.44
CA GLN A 463 42.24 11.70 -7.67
C GLN A 463 42.10 12.80 -8.71
N HIS A 464 41.24 12.61 -9.73
CA HIS A 464 41.29 13.43 -10.93
C HIS A 464 39.97 14.13 -11.28
N ALA A 465 38.77 13.58 -10.90
CA ALA A 465 37.51 14.06 -11.44
C ALA A 465 37.01 15.35 -10.78
N ARG A 466 37.21 15.54 -9.46
CA ARG A 466 36.55 16.60 -8.68
C ARG A 466 35.03 16.57 -8.87
N SER A 467 34.48 15.36 -8.91
CA SER A 467 33.05 15.15 -9.16
C SER A 467 32.19 15.51 -7.95
N THR A 468 30.93 15.85 -8.22
CA THR A 468 29.90 15.99 -7.20
C THR A 468 28.94 14.78 -7.20
N ARG A 469 28.96 13.98 -8.27
CA ARG A 469 28.16 12.77 -8.42
C ARG A 469 28.94 11.69 -9.15
N VAL A 470 28.89 10.46 -8.60
CA VAL A 470 29.46 9.25 -9.21
C VAL A 470 28.41 8.17 -9.29
N GLU A 471 28.25 7.57 -10.46
CA GLU A 471 27.35 6.47 -10.70
C GLU A 471 28.15 5.23 -11.10
N VAL A 472 27.88 4.09 -10.47
CA VAL A 472 28.45 2.79 -10.77
C VAL A 472 27.36 1.87 -11.26
N GLU A 473 27.48 1.35 -12.47
CA GLU A 473 26.55 0.40 -13.04
C GLU A 473 27.27 -0.90 -13.37
N LEU A 474 26.77 -2.02 -12.84
CA LEU A 474 27.23 -3.36 -13.19
C LEU A 474 26.07 -4.12 -13.86
N ALA A 475 26.19 -4.34 -15.16
CA ALA A 475 25.21 -5.06 -15.96
C ALA A 475 25.76 -6.39 -16.46
N VAL A 476 24.94 -7.43 -16.39
CA VAL A 476 25.25 -8.77 -16.87
C VAL A 476 24.10 -9.23 -17.76
N ASP A 477 24.41 -9.55 -19.02
CA ASP A 477 23.47 -10.20 -19.92
C ASP A 477 23.92 -11.65 -20.22
N VAL A 478 23.40 -12.25 -21.29
CA VAL A 478 23.69 -13.64 -21.66
C VAL A 478 25.12 -13.81 -22.20
N GLU A 479 25.70 -12.77 -22.76
CA GLU A 479 26.96 -12.82 -23.51
C GLU A 479 28.12 -12.10 -22.82
N GLU A 480 27.83 -10.98 -22.14
CA GLU A 480 28.88 -10.12 -21.59
C GLU A 480 28.57 -9.55 -20.20
N LEU A 481 29.62 -9.18 -19.49
CA LEU A 481 29.57 -8.34 -18.28
C LEU A 481 30.07 -6.94 -18.64
N GLN A 482 29.33 -5.92 -18.26
CA GLN A 482 29.68 -4.52 -18.37
C GLN A 482 29.76 -3.87 -17.00
N LEU A 483 30.91 -3.25 -16.70
CA LEU A 483 31.08 -2.35 -15.56
C LEU A 483 31.24 -0.92 -16.10
N SER A 484 30.35 -0.01 -15.68
CA SER A 484 30.40 1.41 -16.04
C SER A 484 30.59 2.25 -14.78
N VAL A 485 31.47 3.24 -14.84
CA VAL A 485 31.63 4.27 -13.80
C VAL A 485 31.52 5.63 -14.49
N LEU A 486 30.54 6.42 -14.05
CA LEU A 486 30.22 7.70 -14.61
C LEU A 486 30.44 8.79 -13.55
N ASP A 487 31.19 9.81 -13.88
CA ASP A 487 31.35 11.00 -13.03
C ASP A 487 30.87 12.28 -13.76
N ASP A 488 30.56 13.30 -13.00
CA ASP A 488 30.19 14.63 -13.44
C ASP A 488 31.36 15.65 -13.30
N GLY A 489 32.59 15.16 -13.21
CA GLY A 489 33.77 15.97 -12.94
C GLY A 489 34.30 16.73 -14.14
N ILE A 490 35.58 17.11 -14.05
CA ILE A 490 36.26 17.92 -15.08
C ILE A 490 36.55 17.17 -16.38
N GLY A 491 36.23 15.86 -16.46
CA GLY A 491 36.50 15.02 -17.62
C GLY A 491 38.00 14.72 -17.81
N MET A 492 38.33 14.13 -18.97
CA MET A 492 39.69 13.76 -19.31
C MET A 492 40.48 14.99 -19.80
N GLY A 493 41.48 15.42 -19.03
CA GLY A 493 42.46 16.39 -19.45
C GLY A 493 43.38 15.83 -20.54
N PRO A 494 44.32 16.62 -21.09
CA PRO A 494 45.26 16.12 -22.08
C PRO A 494 46.01 14.91 -21.52
N VAL A 495 45.94 13.81 -22.27
CA VAL A 495 46.38 12.46 -21.88
C VAL A 495 47.85 12.47 -21.49
N ARG A 496 48.15 12.44 -20.20
CA ARG A 496 49.38 11.85 -19.69
C ARG A 496 49.11 10.37 -19.47
N GLU A 497 49.94 9.49 -19.99
CA GLU A 497 49.85 8.03 -19.79
C GLU A 497 49.76 7.72 -18.29
N HIS A 498 48.57 7.43 -17.81
CA HIS A 498 48.37 7.00 -16.46
C HIS A 498 48.49 5.46 -16.43
N SER A 499 49.47 4.95 -15.74
CA SER A 499 49.75 3.50 -15.65
C SER A 499 48.52 2.67 -15.29
N GLY A 500 47.64 3.17 -14.41
CA GLY A 500 46.43 2.48 -13.97
C GLY A 500 45.39 2.22 -15.08
N LEU A 501 45.17 3.14 -16.01
CA LEU A 501 44.24 2.94 -17.14
C LEU A 501 44.80 1.94 -18.16
N ARG A 502 46.13 1.90 -18.31
CA ARG A 502 46.81 0.93 -19.15
C ARG A 502 46.63 -0.50 -18.59
N ASP A 503 46.82 -0.67 -17.28
CA ASP A 503 46.66 -1.96 -16.60
C ASP A 503 45.23 -2.49 -16.70
N VAL A 504 44.22 -1.61 -16.57
CA VAL A 504 42.80 -1.97 -16.76
C VAL A 504 42.51 -2.36 -18.21
N GLY A 505 43.09 -1.65 -19.18
CA GLY A 505 42.94 -1.99 -20.58
C GLY A 505 43.64 -3.30 -20.98
N GLU A 506 44.81 -3.62 -20.40
CA GLU A 506 45.48 -4.91 -20.56
C GLU A 506 44.67 -6.04 -19.95
N ARG A 507 44.08 -5.82 -18.78
CA ARG A 507 43.17 -6.74 -18.11
C ARG A 507 41.91 -7.02 -18.92
N ALA A 508 41.28 -5.99 -19.52
CA ALA A 508 40.15 -6.18 -20.42
C ALA A 508 40.53 -7.11 -21.58
N ARG A 509 41.66 -6.81 -22.26
CA ARG A 509 42.12 -7.58 -23.41
C ARG A 509 42.50 -9.03 -23.08
N SER A 510 43.09 -9.28 -21.91
CA SER A 510 43.42 -10.64 -21.45
C SER A 510 42.18 -11.51 -21.24
N LEU A 511 41.03 -10.90 -20.98
CA LEU A 511 39.73 -11.54 -20.82
C LEU A 511 38.88 -11.52 -22.11
N GLY A 512 39.46 -11.09 -23.24
CA GLY A 512 38.75 -10.99 -24.51
C GLY A 512 37.79 -9.79 -24.61
N GLY A 513 37.91 -8.85 -23.70
CA GLY A 513 37.04 -7.69 -23.57
C GLY A 513 37.67 -6.36 -24.02
N THR A 514 37.02 -5.25 -23.72
CA THR A 514 37.39 -3.89 -24.09
C THR A 514 37.28 -2.90 -22.95
N LEU A 515 38.09 -1.84 -23.00
CA LEU A 515 37.96 -0.63 -22.19
C LEU A 515 37.65 0.54 -23.07
N GLU A 516 36.57 1.27 -22.78
CA GLU A 516 36.16 2.48 -23.49
C GLU A 516 36.11 3.66 -22.51
N LEU A 517 36.68 4.79 -22.92
CA LEU A 517 36.61 6.04 -22.17
C LEU A 517 35.99 7.09 -23.09
N SER A 518 34.89 7.71 -22.65
CA SER A 518 34.20 8.73 -23.43
C SER A 518 33.77 9.91 -22.55
N PRO A 519 33.73 11.14 -23.12
CA PRO A 519 33.25 12.29 -22.35
C PRO A 519 31.76 12.17 -22.05
N ARG A 520 31.37 12.54 -20.82
CA ARG A 520 29.98 12.70 -20.41
C ARG A 520 29.52 14.13 -20.70
N LEU A 521 28.34 14.32 -21.27
CA LEU A 521 27.75 15.63 -21.46
C LEU A 521 26.90 16.02 -20.25
N PRO A 522 26.89 17.30 -19.76
CA PRO A 522 27.68 18.45 -20.29
C PRO A 522 29.16 18.41 -19.88
N HIS A 523 29.55 17.69 -18.85
CA HIS A 523 30.93 17.48 -18.38
C HIS A 523 31.06 16.17 -17.61
N GLY A 524 32.29 15.64 -17.50
CA GLY A 524 32.58 14.39 -16.80
C GLY A 524 33.18 13.32 -17.73
N LEU A 525 33.29 12.10 -17.19
CA LEU A 525 33.84 10.93 -17.89
C LEU A 525 32.90 9.73 -17.73
N VAL A 526 32.79 8.97 -18.81
CA VAL A 526 32.20 7.62 -18.81
C VAL A 526 33.33 6.62 -18.99
N PHE A 527 33.59 5.84 -17.96
CA PHE A 527 34.46 4.68 -17.95
C PHE A 527 33.61 3.43 -18.18
N ARG A 528 33.89 2.64 -19.22
CA ARG A 528 33.14 1.43 -19.53
C ARG A 528 34.10 0.27 -19.83
N TRP A 529 34.03 -0.77 -19.01
CA TRP A 529 34.81 -1.98 -19.12
C TRP A 529 33.87 -3.15 -19.43
N ARG A 530 34.13 -3.90 -20.51
CA ARG A 530 33.31 -5.02 -20.96
C ARG A 530 34.15 -6.25 -21.15
N VAL A 531 33.62 -7.41 -20.73
CA VAL A 531 34.24 -8.71 -20.91
C VAL A 531 33.18 -9.78 -21.21
N PRO A 532 33.47 -10.75 -22.10
CA PRO A 532 32.56 -11.84 -22.37
C PRO A 532 32.47 -12.77 -21.14
N LEU A 533 31.29 -13.33 -20.90
CA LEU A 533 31.05 -14.29 -19.81
C LEU A 533 31.52 -15.71 -20.16
N VAL A 534 31.57 -16.03 -21.46
CA VAL A 534 32.14 -17.28 -21.97
C VAL A 534 33.58 -17.02 -22.35
N GLY A 535 34.52 -17.67 -21.65
CA GLY A 535 35.96 -17.50 -21.94
C GLY A 535 36.28 -17.85 -23.41
N PRO A 536 37.38 -17.26 -23.98
CA PRO A 536 37.77 -17.59 -25.35
C PRO A 536 38.03 -19.09 -25.46
N GLU A 537 37.40 -19.73 -26.48
CA GLU A 537 37.70 -21.12 -26.84
C GLU A 537 39.23 -21.27 -26.99
N PRO A 538 39.85 -22.31 -26.44
CA PRO A 538 41.24 -22.55 -26.64
C PRO A 538 41.50 -22.73 -28.16
N THR A 539 42.27 -21.80 -28.73
CA THR A 539 42.73 -21.88 -30.13
C THR A 539 43.33 -23.27 -30.35
N ARG A 540 42.64 -24.12 -31.15
CA ARG A 540 43.23 -25.38 -31.61
C ARG A 540 44.53 -25.01 -32.33
N ALA A 541 45.67 -25.38 -31.71
CA ALA A 541 46.94 -25.40 -32.39
C ALA A 541 46.82 -26.40 -33.55
N GLU A 542 46.88 -25.88 -34.77
CA GLU A 542 47.06 -26.72 -35.95
C GLU A 542 48.37 -27.46 -35.79
N ALA A 543 48.29 -28.81 -35.87
CA ALA A 543 49.39 -29.73 -35.99
C ALA A 543 49.70 -30.01 -37.47
#